data_7b5491896d2b01552a3b71aad0c6d0e0
#
_entry.id   7b5491896d2b01552a3b71aad0c6d0e0
#
_cell.length_a   1.000
_cell.length_b   1.000
_cell.length_c   1.000
_cell.angle_alpha   90.00
_cell.angle_beta   90.00
_cell.angle_gamma   90.00
#
_symmetry.space_group_name_H-M   'P 1'
#
loop_
_entity.id
_entity.type
_entity.pdbx_description
1 polymer ?
#
loop_
_entity_poly.entity_id
_entity_poly.type
_entity_poly.pdbx_seq_one_letter_code
_entity_poly.pdbx_strand_id
1 'polypeptide(L)'
;MTRGSKKRRIERLKSALIVLLSCSAVFLLVRTQAAIVSSEDSGTAYQAEAEGSSSTESPGATARPLRMAAAIQRGSEVVRYGVQYDQESTDSLYQQSYSLLVEALSSASQPRAVGETEFQQALSTAPGLYFDWQGEIPVAVLNGWLSVDSQTLTGTVRRMVLTAVEGQVLLYYWDESADQGWVCTSDVISSSRLNEAVGALQENGTVFAFETEELDTLAPYTMVQPQTPVPVVYSATNPIAGEDRRQALQEQLGFPENSISYPAAGEYVIRSRNDTLHIAEDGHVTYEAAAEGSDRYRLSGTGVYEAVEGCRRLAQQTLGQNSGEATLYLISAEENGEENWLVEFGYSLNGAQVRIGEEGWAARFVVEQGQIIEFQLWFRSYTDSGTTSVVLPVRQAVAAMEAKGHTGEELLLVYLDGGGEELVSASWAAARALDTGR
;
A
#
# COMPACT_ATOMS: atom_id res chain seq x y z
N MET A 1 -44.46 -43.79 21.29
CA MET A 1 -44.64 -43.08 19.99
C MET A 1 -43.63 -41.96 19.79
N THR A 2 -42.30 -42.21 19.68
CA THR A 2 -41.31 -41.14 19.55
C THR A 2 -40.10 -41.45 18.64
N ARG A 3 -40.09 -42.59 17.95
CA ARG A 3 -38.96 -42.94 17.04
C ARG A 3 -39.15 -42.49 15.58
N GLY A 4 -40.37 -42.21 15.12
CA GLY A 4 -40.63 -41.80 13.73
C GLY A 4 -40.42 -40.33 13.41
N SER A 5 -40.50 -39.43 14.40
CA SER A 5 -40.38 -37.99 14.23
C SER A 5 -38.90 -37.54 14.05
N LYS A 6 -37.95 -38.19 14.74
CA LYS A 6 -36.52 -37.90 14.61
C LYS A 6 -35.96 -38.33 13.24
N LYS A 7 -36.38 -39.47 12.70
CA LYS A 7 -35.94 -39.95 11.39
C LYS A 7 -36.39 -39.02 10.24
N ARG A 8 -37.61 -38.50 10.27
CA ARG A 8 -38.10 -37.53 9.28
C ARG A 8 -37.40 -36.16 9.36
N ARG A 9 -37.01 -35.72 10.56
CA ARG A 9 -36.20 -34.47 10.69
C ARG A 9 -34.81 -34.62 10.13
N ILE A 10 -34.14 -35.76 10.35
CA ILE A 10 -32.80 -36.05 9.83
C ILE A 10 -32.85 -36.17 8.29
N GLU A 11 -33.87 -36.79 7.73
CA GLU A 11 -34.04 -36.88 6.26
C GLU A 11 -34.28 -35.51 5.62
N ARG A 12 -35.08 -34.64 6.25
CA ARG A 12 -35.29 -33.27 5.79
C ARG A 12 -34.01 -32.42 5.87
N LEU A 13 -33.20 -32.62 6.92
CA LEU A 13 -31.93 -31.95 7.08
C LEU A 13 -30.91 -32.40 5.99
N LYS A 14 -30.83 -33.69 5.68
CA LYS A 14 -30.03 -34.24 4.59
C LYS A 14 -30.45 -33.70 3.23
N SER A 15 -31.75 -33.64 2.96
CA SER A 15 -32.27 -33.09 1.71
C SER A 15 -31.99 -31.60 1.58
N ALA A 16 -32.11 -30.82 2.65
CA ALA A 16 -31.77 -29.40 2.66
C ALA A 16 -30.26 -29.17 2.41
N LEU A 17 -29.41 -30.02 3.00
CA LEU A 17 -27.96 -29.94 2.80
C LEU A 17 -27.56 -30.28 1.36
N ILE A 18 -28.20 -31.30 0.76
CA ILE A 18 -27.96 -31.66 -0.65
C ILE A 18 -28.41 -30.55 -1.58
N VAL A 19 -29.55 -29.91 -1.35
CA VAL A 19 -30.00 -28.75 -2.15
C VAL A 19 -29.05 -27.58 -2.04
N LEU A 20 -28.54 -27.29 -0.84
CA LEU A 20 -27.63 -26.22 -0.60
C LEU A 20 -26.24 -26.45 -1.30
N LEU A 21 -25.74 -27.68 -1.25
CA LEU A 21 -24.51 -28.09 -1.97
C LEU A 21 -24.74 -28.06 -3.48
N SER A 22 -25.90 -28.47 -3.98
CA SER A 22 -26.20 -28.41 -5.40
C SER A 22 -26.31 -26.98 -5.92
N CYS A 23 -26.93 -26.07 -5.16
CA CYS A 23 -27.01 -24.65 -5.48
C CYS A 23 -25.62 -24.00 -5.47
N SER A 24 -24.76 -24.36 -4.51
CA SER A 24 -23.37 -23.90 -4.44
C SER A 24 -22.54 -24.38 -5.64
N ALA A 25 -22.71 -25.66 -6.05
CA ALA A 25 -22.04 -26.22 -7.22
C ALA A 25 -22.48 -25.54 -8.53
N VAL A 26 -23.79 -25.29 -8.69
CA VAL A 26 -24.32 -24.57 -9.87
C VAL A 26 -23.84 -23.12 -9.88
N PHE A 27 -23.80 -22.45 -8.74
CA PHE A 27 -23.28 -21.09 -8.63
C PHE A 27 -21.80 -21.01 -9.04
N LEU A 28 -20.98 -21.98 -8.58
CA LEU A 28 -19.58 -22.08 -8.98
C LEU A 28 -19.42 -22.37 -10.47
N LEU A 29 -20.24 -23.26 -11.05
CA LEU A 29 -20.23 -23.56 -12.49
C LEU A 29 -20.62 -22.34 -13.34
N VAL A 30 -21.65 -21.60 -12.96
CA VAL A 30 -22.06 -20.38 -13.68
C VAL A 30 -20.98 -19.30 -13.59
N ARG A 31 -20.33 -19.16 -12.46
CA ARG A 31 -19.21 -18.22 -12.27
C ARG A 31 -17.98 -18.60 -13.12
N THR A 32 -17.69 -19.89 -13.22
CA THR A 32 -16.59 -20.42 -14.05
C THR A 32 -16.89 -20.28 -15.55
N GLN A 33 -18.14 -20.51 -15.98
CA GLN A 33 -18.52 -20.34 -17.39
C GLN A 33 -18.62 -18.86 -17.81
N ALA A 34 -19.03 -17.94 -16.92
CA ALA A 34 -19.00 -16.52 -17.21
C ALA A 34 -17.55 -15.99 -17.40
N ALA A 35 -16.58 -16.61 -16.73
CA ALA A 35 -15.16 -16.30 -16.94
C ALA A 35 -14.60 -16.88 -18.27
N ILE A 36 -15.18 -17.97 -18.80
CA ILE A 36 -14.73 -18.63 -20.04
C ILE A 36 -15.34 -17.98 -21.30
N VAL A 37 -16.58 -17.46 -21.23
CA VAL A 37 -17.26 -16.83 -22.38
C VAL A 37 -16.74 -15.44 -22.71
N SER A 38 -15.95 -14.82 -21.82
CA SER A 38 -15.26 -13.54 -22.11
C SER A 38 -13.89 -13.71 -22.76
N SER A 39 -13.47 -14.93 -23.14
CA SER A 39 -12.12 -15.24 -23.65
C SER A 39 -12.04 -15.65 -25.12
N GLU A 40 -13.11 -15.51 -25.92
CA GLU A 40 -13.04 -15.74 -27.36
C GLU A 40 -13.27 -14.42 -28.12
N ASP A 41 -12.29 -13.57 -28.17
CA ASP A 41 -11.82 -12.78 -29.33
C ASP A 41 -10.76 -11.76 -28.91
N SER A 42 -9.49 -12.02 -29.24
CA SER A 42 -8.47 -11.01 -29.60
C SER A 42 -7.07 -11.59 -29.42
N GLY A 43 -6.25 -11.41 -30.43
CA GLY A 43 -4.88 -11.91 -30.49
C GLY A 43 -4.01 -11.44 -29.33
N THR A 44 -3.13 -12.35 -28.91
CA THR A 44 -1.96 -12.23 -28.02
C THR A 44 -1.69 -10.87 -27.37
N ALA A 45 -2.63 -10.37 -26.59
CA ALA A 45 -2.39 -9.41 -25.55
C ALA A 45 -1.93 -10.20 -24.32
N TYR A 46 -0.96 -9.67 -23.60
CA TYR A 46 -0.51 -10.21 -22.31
C TYR A 46 -1.71 -10.23 -21.36
N GLN A 47 -2.46 -11.33 -21.37
CA GLN A 47 -3.44 -11.65 -20.34
C GLN A 47 -2.65 -12.28 -19.20
N ALA A 48 -2.52 -11.55 -18.09
CA ALA A 48 -2.15 -12.11 -16.81
C ALA A 48 -3.24 -13.12 -16.42
N GLU A 49 -3.09 -14.37 -16.88
CA GLU A 49 -3.91 -15.48 -16.40
C GLU A 49 -3.61 -15.66 -14.91
N ALA A 50 -4.63 -15.42 -14.11
CA ALA A 50 -4.65 -15.75 -12.70
C ALA A 50 -4.71 -17.28 -12.54
N GLU A 51 -3.58 -17.96 -12.77
CA GLU A 51 -3.39 -19.35 -12.32
C GLU A 51 -2.27 -19.41 -11.28
N GLY A 52 -2.70 -19.68 -10.03
CA GLY A 52 -1.89 -20.43 -9.09
C GLY A 52 -0.98 -19.66 -8.14
N SER A 53 -1.53 -18.86 -7.29
CA SER A 53 -1.35 -19.00 -5.84
C SER A 53 -2.46 -18.22 -5.16
N SER A 54 -3.51 -18.90 -4.75
CA SER A 54 -4.46 -18.38 -3.78
C SER A 54 -3.77 -18.36 -2.41
N SER A 55 -2.82 -17.45 -2.22
CA SER A 55 -2.67 -16.82 -0.94
C SER A 55 -4.00 -16.12 -0.73
N THR A 56 -4.76 -16.55 0.25
CA THR A 56 -6.00 -15.90 0.69
C THR A 56 -5.59 -14.56 1.26
N GLU A 57 -5.31 -13.57 0.40
CA GLU A 57 -5.04 -12.21 0.85
C GLU A 57 -6.25 -11.75 1.64
N SER A 58 -6.01 -11.26 2.84
CA SER A 58 -7.06 -10.69 3.69
C SER A 58 -7.77 -9.57 2.93
N PRO A 59 -9.10 -9.41 3.08
CA PRO A 59 -9.83 -8.31 2.45
C PRO A 59 -9.13 -6.98 2.69
N GLY A 60 -8.94 -6.19 1.63
CA GLY A 60 -8.28 -4.88 1.71
C GLY A 60 -6.77 -4.92 1.95
N ALA A 61 -6.10 -6.06 1.80
CA ALA A 61 -4.65 -6.17 1.99
C ALA A 61 -3.85 -5.15 1.16
N THR A 62 -4.32 -4.82 -0.04
CA THR A 62 -3.70 -3.84 -0.94
C THR A 62 -3.82 -2.40 -0.40
N ALA A 63 -4.88 -2.09 0.35
CA ALA A 63 -5.16 -0.77 0.91
C ALA A 63 -4.59 -0.59 2.34
N ARG A 64 -3.65 -1.42 2.75
CA ARG A 64 -3.07 -1.40 4.10
C ARG A 64 -2.24 -0.16 4.35
N PRO A 65 -2.49 0.58 5.45
CA PRO A 65 -1.63 1.69 5.85
C PRO A 65 -0.30 1.18 6.42
N LEU A 66 0.74 2.01 6.38
CA LEU A 66 2.02 1.71 7.01
C LEU A 66 2.05 2.08 8.49
N ARG A 67 1.18 3.01 8.92
CA ARG A 67 1.04 3.45 10.32
C ARG A 67 -0.41 3.64 10.68
N MET A 68 -0.73 3.38 11.94
CA MET A 68 -2.07 3.61 12.47
C MET A 68 -2.00 4.11 13.92
N ALA A 69 -3.05 4.81 14.34
CA ALA A 69 -3.26 5.10 15.75
C ALA A 69 -4.75 5.04 16.12
N ALA A 70 -5.02 4.74 17.38
CA ALA A 70 -6.35 4.78 17.98
C ALA A 70 -6.38 5.76 19.14
N ALA A 71 -7.30 6.72 19.13
CA ALA A 71 -7.61 7.59 20.24
C ALA A 71 -8.70 6.96 21.12
N ILE A 72 -8.42 6.82 22.41
CA ILE A 72 -9.21 6.04 23.36
C ILE A 72 -9.62 6.90 24.52
N GLN A 73 -10.93 6.91 24.88
CA GLN A 73 -11.40 7.61 26.06
C GLN A 73 -11.13 6.77 27.31
N ARG A 74 -10.38 7.32 28.26
CA ARG A 74 -10.15 6.75 29.60
C ARG A 74 -10.59 7.74 30.69
N GLY A 75 -11.79 7.56 31.17
CA GLY A 75 -12.39 8.54 32.10
C GLY A 75 -12.53 9.92 31.46
N SER A 76 -11.82 10.92 31.97
CA SER A 76 -11.77 12.28 31.44
C SER A 76 -10.64 12.55 30.48
N GLU A 77 -9.74 11.59 30.29
CA GLU A 77 -8.54 11.74 29.45
C GLU A 77 -8.67 10.99 28.12
N VAL A 78 -8.09 11.55 27.08
CA VAL A 78 -7.87 10.86 25.80
C VAL A 78 -6.44 10.33 25.79
N VAL A 79 -6.32 9.02 25.65
CA VAL A 79 -5.04 8.33 25.53
C VAL A 79 -4.91 7.68 24.15
N ARG A 80 -3.70 7.30 23.75
CA ARG A 80 -3.50 6.79 22.39
C ARG A 80 -2.71 5.47 22.38
N TYR A 81 -3.14 4.59 21.49
CA TYR A 81 -2.39 3.42 21.04
C TYR A 81 -1.96 3.68 19.59
N GLY A 82 -0.66 3.72 19.31
CA GLY A 82 -0.13 3.91 17.96
C GLY A 82 0.75 2.74 17.55
N VAL A 83 0.75 2.42 16.28
CA VAL A 83 1.60 1.41 15.66
C VAL A 83 2.31 1.98 14.46
N GLN A 84 3.62 1.82 14.41
CA GLN A 84 4.51 2.17 13.32
C GLN A 84 5.78 1.30 13.44
N TYR A 85 6.39 0.97 12.32
CA TYR A 85 7.59 0.12 12.28
C TYR A 85 7.39 -1.28 12.91
N ASP A 86 6.16 -1.73 12.87
CA ASP A 86 5.70 -3.04 13.32
C ASP A 86 4.51 -3.45 12.44
N GLN A 87 4.82 -4.19 11.37
CA GLN A 87 3.84 -4.57 10.37
C GLN A 87 2.74 -5.48 10.93
N GLU A 88 3.10 -6.42 11.81
CA GLU A 88 2.15 -7.36 12.41
C GLU A 88 1.10 -6.62 13.26
N SER A 89 1.56 -5.69 14.11
CA SER A 89 0.66 -4.87 14.93
C SER A 89 -0.19 -3.92 14.08
N THR A 90 0.37 -3.35 12.99
CA THR A 90 -0.37 -2.50 12.05
C THR A 90 -1.45 -3.32 11.34
N ASP A 91 -1.11 -4.50 10.84
CA ASP A 91 -2.05 -5.42 10.19
C ASP A 91 -3.18 -5.85 11.12
N SER A 92 -2.86 -6.17 12.38
CA SER A 92 -3.85 -6.53 13.39
C SER A 92 -4.85 -5.40 13.64
N LEU A 93 -4.37 -4.17 13.82
CA LEU A 93 -5.22 -2.99 14.04
C LEU A 93 -6.05 -2.67 12.77
N TYR A 94 -5.44 -2.80 11.59
CA TYR A 94 -6.13 -2.58 10.33
C TYR A 94 -7.26 -3.59 10.12
N GLN A 95 -7.03 -4.88 10.34
CA GLN A 95 -8.07 -5.91 10.20
C GLN A 95 -9.27 -5.68 11.15
N GLN A 96 -9.01 -5.19 12.36
CA GLN A 96 -10.06 -4.84 13.32
C GLN A 96 -10.88 -3.63 12.90
N SER A 97 -10.29 -2.68 12.16
CA SER A 97 -10.88 -1.40 11.76
C SER A 97 -11.29 -1.34 10.28
N TYR A 98 -10.89 -2.32 9.46
CA TYR A 98 -11.14 -2.35 8.02
C TYR A 98 -12.60 -2.08 7.63
N SER A 99 -13.55 -2.78 8.27
CA SER A 99 -14.97 -2.61 7.96
C SER A 99 -15.49 -1.19 8.27
N LEU A 100 -14.94 -0.53 9.29
CA LEU A 100 -15.30 0.85 9.62
C LEU A 100 -14.82 1.81 8.53
N LEU A 101 -13.59 1.63 8.04
CA LEU A 101 -13.06 2.44 6.93
C LEU A 101 -13.90 2.28 5.66
N VAL A 102 -14.20 1.03 5.27
CA VAL A 102 -15.04 0.73 4.09
C VAL A 102 -16.42 1.36 4.21
N GLU A 103 -17.08 1.21 5.35
CA GLU A 103 -18.41 1.78 5.58
C GLU A 103 -18.39 3.31 5.60
N ALA A 104 -17.32 3.92 6.18
CA ALA A 104 -17.16 5.37 6.19
C ALA A 104 -17.03 5.93 4.77
N LEU A 105 -16.17 5.32 3.94
CA LEU A 105 -15.98 5.72 2.55
C LEU A 105 -17.24 5.49 1.69
N SER A 106 -17.94 4.37 1.90
CA SER A 106 -19.14 4.03 1.14
C SER A 106 -20.32 4.95 1.45
N SER A 107 -20.41 5.49 2.66
CA SER A 107 -21.51 6.34 3.15
C SER A 107 -21.12 7.81 3.33
N ALA A 108 -19.95 8.21 2.86
CA ALA A 108 -19.45 9.57 3.00
C ALA A 108 -20.38 10.60 2.36
N SER A 109 -20.76 11.62 3.13
CA SER A 109 -21.46 12.79 2.60
C SER A 109 -20.54 13.65 1.72
N GLN A 110 -21.09 14.67 1.07
CA GLN A 110 -20.28 15.66 0.36
C GLN A 110 -19.23 16.27 1.30
N PRO A 111 -17.93 16.34 0.90
CA PRO A 111 -16.86 16.87 1.71
C PRO A 111 -17.05 18.36 1.98
N ARG A 112 -16.74 18.77 3.21
CA ARG A 112 -16.60 20.18 3.62
C ARG A 112 -15.13 20.45 3.94
N ALA A 113 -14.60 21.56 3.42
CA ALA A 113 -13.25 21.99 3.74
C ALA A 113 -13.07 22.29 5.24
N VAL A 114 -11.93 21.88 5.78
CA VAL A 114 -11.53 22.15 7.17
C VAL A 114 -10.11 22.71 7.21
N GLY A 115 -9.83 23.53 8.22
CA GLY A 115 -8.48 24.01 8.47
C GLY A 115 -7.67 23.02 9.32
N GLU A 116 -6.38 23.30 9.40
CA GLU A 116 -5.42 22.49 10.17
C GLU A 116 -5.83 22.28 11.63
N THR A 117 -6.32 23.33 12.31
CA THR A 117 -6.76 23.25 13.71
C THR A 117 -7.91 22.25 13.90
N GLU A 118 -8.88 22.20 12.97
CA GLU A 118 -10.00 21.27 13.05
C GLU A 118 -9.52 19.83 12.78
N PHE A 119 -8.57 19.65 11.85
CA PHE A 119 -7.97 18.35 11.58
C PHE A 119 -7.15 17.84 12.78
N GLN A 120 -6.35 18.69 13.42
CA GLN A 120 -5.62 18.37 14.66
C GLN A 120 -6.57 18.01 15.81
N GLN A 121 -7.69 18.73 15.92
CA GLN A 121 -8.72 18.39 16.90
C GLN A 121 -9.33 17.02 16.63
N ALA A 122 -9.57 16.65 15.37
CA ALA A 122 -10.05 15.31 15.02
C ALA A 122 -9.07 14.21 15.45
N LEU A 123 -7.76 14.41 15.28
CA LEU A 123 -6.71 13.50 15.73
C LEU A 123 -6.65 13.34 17.25
N SER A 124 -7.09 14.36 18.00
CA SER A 124 -7.11 14.38 19.46
C SER A 124 -8.47 13.97 20.04
N THR A 125 -9.44 13.63 19.21
CA THR A 125 -10.81 13.28 19.64
C THR A 125 -10.97 11.76 19.76
N ALA A 126 -11.54 11.31 20.89
CA ALA A 126 -11.86 9.90 21.13
C ALA A 126 -13.39 9.65 21.14
N PRO A 127 -13.86 8.47 20.67
CA PRO A 127 -13.07 7.43 20.02
C PRO A 127 -12.61 7.84 18.62
N GLY A 128 -11.39 7.46 18.23
CA GLY A 128 -10.83 7.81 16.93
C GLY A 128 -9.89 6.74 16.38
N LEU A 129 -9.79 6.67 15.07
CA LEU A 129 -8.83 5.83 14.30
C LEU A 129 -8.12 6.70 13.29
N TYR A 130 -6.81 6.61 13.25
CA TYR A 130 -5.93 7.27 12.30
C TYR A 130 -5.27 6.25 11.40
N PHE A 131 -5.24 6.54 10.10
CA PHE A 131 -4.62 5.75 9.05
C PHE A 131 -3.61 6.63 8.32
N ASP A 132 -2.38 6.14 8.10
CA ASP A 132 -1.36 6.83 7.32
C ASP A 132 -0.66 5.84 6.39
N TRP A 133 -0.86 6.02 5.10
CA TRP A 133 -0.26 5.19 4.05
C TRP A 133 1.18 5.58 3.73
N GLN A 134 1.64 6.73 4.19
CA GLN A 134 2.94 7.32 3.86
C GLN A 134 3.19 7.59 2.37
N GLY A 135 2.23 7.30 1.53
CA GLY A 135 2.20 7.61 0.12
C GLY A 135 0.95 8.40 -0.23
N GLU A 136 0.99 9.11 -1.33
CA GLU A 136 -0.12 9.89 -1.85
C GLU A 136 -1.00 9.00 -2.74
N ILE A 137 -2.10 8.51 -2.18
CA ILE A 137 -3.01 7.57 -2.85
C ILE A 137 -4.19 8.34 -3.44
N PRO A 138 -4.43 8.30 -4.75
CA PRO A 138 -5.67 8.82 -5.30
C PRO A 138 -6.88 8.13 -4.67
N VAL A 139 -7.88 8.89 -4.24
CA VAL A 139 -9.06 8.33 -3.55
C VAL A 139 -9.78 7.29 -4.43
N ALA A 140 -9.78 7.47 -5.75
CA ALA A 140 -10.34 6.50 -6.69
C ALA A 140 -9.61 5.13 -6.60
N VAL A 141 -8.29 5.15 -6.40
CA VAL A 141 -7.47 3.93 -6.22
C VAL A 141 -7.78 3.27 -4.89
N LEU A 142 -7.83 4.04 -3.81
CA LEU A 142 -8.18 3.53 -2.48
C LEU A 142 -9.57 2.90 -2.48
N ASN A 143 -10.56 3.56 -3.07
CA ASN A 143 -11.93 3.04 -3.23
C ASN A 143 -11.94 1.73 -4.02
N GLY A 144 -11.21 1.64 -5.12
CA GLY A 144 -11.09 0.42 -5.91
C GLY A 144 -10.49 -0.74 -5.11
N TRP A 145 -9.40 -0.51 -4.37
CA TRP A 145 -8.77 -1.53 -3.51
C TRP A 145 -9.67 -1.98 -2.35
N LEU A 146 -10.52 -1.09 -1.85
CA LEU A 146 -11.48 -1.38 -0.79
C LEU A 146 -12.84 -1.89 -1.31
N SER A 147 -13.00 -1.98 -2.64
CA SER A 147 -14.27 -2.34 -3.29
C SER A 147 -15.43 -1.42 -2.89
N VAL A 148 -15.14 -0.13 -2.73
CA VAL A 148 -16.09 0.94 -2.45
C VAL A 148 -16.56 1.55 -3.75
N ASP A 149 -17.84 1.45 -4.04
CA ASP A 149 -18.47 2.11 -5.19
C ASP A 149 -18.98 3.51 -4.78
N SER A 150 -18.07 4.46 -4.64
CA SER A 150 -18.38 5.85 -4.32
C SER A 150 -17.45 6.79 -5.06
N GLN A 151 -18.01 7.87 -5.61
CA GLN A 151 -17.30 8.96 -6.28
C GLN A 151 -17.44 10.29 -5.51
N THR A 152 -17.90 10.22 -4.27
CA THR A 152 -18.16 11.41 -3.45
C THR A 152 -16.87 12.11 -3.05
N LEU A 153 -15.83 11.33 -2.74
CA LEU A 153 -14.51 11.81 -2.36
C LEU A 153 -13.60 11.83 -3.58
N THR A 154 -12.81 12.88 -3.72
CA THR A 154 -11.86 13.08 -4.83
C THR A 154 -10.51 13.57 -4.29
N GLY A 155 -9.51 13.68 -5.17
CA GLY A 155 -8.17 14.11 -4.83
C GLY A 155 -7.27 12.96 -4.39
N THR A 156 -6.17 13.29 -3.71
CA THR A 156 -5.20 12.36 -3.17
C THR A 156 -5.24 12.35 -1.64
N VAL A 157 -4.93 11.23 -1.03
CA VAL A 157 -4.95 11.08 0.41
C VAL A 157 -3.72 10.32 0.89
N ARG A 158 -3.07 10.87 1.89
CA ARG A 158 -2.06 10.17 2.67
C ARG A 158 -2.59 9.78 4.04
N ARG A 159 -3.43 10.64 4.64
CA ARG A 159 -3.91 10.50 6.02
C ARG A 159 -5.41 10.57 6.11
N MET A 160 -6.01 9.65 6.88
CA MET A 160 -7.44 9.67 7.23
C MET A 160 -7.65 9.52 8.72
N VAL A 161 -8.72 10.14 9.21
CA VAL A 161 -9.15 10.03 10.62
C VAL A 161 -10.65 9.72 10.67
N LEU A 162 -11.02 8.64 11.34
CA LEU A 162 -12.39 8.37 11.75
C LEU A 162 -12.53 8.79 13.21
N THR A 163 -13.47 9.64 13.54
CA THR A 163 -13.74 10.01 14.93
C THR A 163 -15.23 10.26 15.18
N ALA A 164 -15.66 10.22 16.43
CA ALA A 164 -17.04 10.49 16.81
C ALA A 164 -17.15 11.81 17.57
N VAL A 165 -17.96 12.72 17.04
CA VAL A 165 -18.27 14.02 17.66
C VAL A 165 -19.78 14.11 17.87
N GLU A 166 -20.23 14.39 19.11
CA GLU A 166 -21.65 14.49 19.46
C GLU A 166 -22.51 13.30 19.02
N GLY A 167 -21.89 12.10 19.00
CA GLY A 167 -22.57 10.86 18.61
C GLY A 167 -22.58 10.55 17.10
N GLN A 168 -22.14 11.47 16.26
CA GLN A 168 -21.98 11.29 14.82
C GLN A 168 -20.55 10.87 14.48
N VAL A 169 -20.37 9.94 13.56
CA VAL A 169 -19.05 9.55 13.05
C VAL A 169 -18.69 10.41 11.85
N LEU A 170 -17.49 10.97 11.92
CA LEU A 170 -16.91 11.85 10.92
C LEU A 170 -15.66 11.21 10.34
N LEU A 171 -15.51 11.30 9.03
CA LEU A 171 -14.30 10.94 8.29
C LEU A 171 -13.58 12.23 7.88
N TYR A 172 -12.41 12.44 8.43
CA TYR A 172 -11.49 13.50 7.99
C TYR A 172 -10.41 12.90 7.09
N TYR A 173 -9.98 13.67 6.10
CA TYR A 173 -8.80 13.35 5.31
C TYR A 173 -8.05 14.61 4.92
N TRP A 174 -6.76 14.48 4.71
CA TRP A 174 -5.89 15.56 4.24
C TRP A 174 -5.45 15.26 2.82
N ASP A 175 -5.77 16.20 1.91
CA ASP A 175 -5.29 16.18 0.53
C ASP A 175 -3.94 16.92 0.51
N GLU A 176 -2.84 16.16 0.45
CA GLU A 176 -1.48 16.69 0.49
C GLU A 176 -1.17 17.53 -0.76
N SER A 177 -1.72 17.16 -1.93
CA SER A 177 -1.49 17.87 -3.18
C SER A 177 -2.17 19.24 -3.22
N ALA A 178 -3.31 19.37 -2.56
CA ALA A 178 -4.06 20.61 -2.45
C ALA A 178 -3.74 21.39 -1.16
N ASP A 179 -2.97 20.81 -0.24
CA ASP A 179 -2.73 21.29 1.13
C ASP A 179 -4.04 21.68 1.84
N GLN A 180 -5.04 20.78 1.75
CA GLN A 180 -6.39 21.05 2.21
C GLN A 180 -6.98 19.88 3.00
N GLY A 181 -7.48 20.16 4.19
CA GLY A 181 -8.26 19.21 4.97
C GLY A 181 -9.74 19.19 4.56
N TRP A 182 -10.33 18.01 4.65
CA TRP A 182 -11.73 17.75 4.34
C TRP A 182 -12.41 16.92 5.43
N VAL A 183 -13.71 17.10 5.61
CA VAL A 183 -14.54 16.30 6.52
C VAL A 183 -15.84 15.88 5.84
N CYS A 184 -16.22 14.62 6.06
CA CYS A 184 -17.49 14.02 5.65
C CYS A 184 -18.19 13.42 6.87
N THR A 185 -19.51 13.31 6.81
CA THR A 185 -20.28 12.54 7.79
C THR A 185 -20.50 11.12 7.28
N SER A 186 -20.54 10.16 8.19
CA SER A 186 -20.98 8.78 7.92
C SER A 186 -22.18 8.43 8.80
N ASP A 187 -23.32 8.22 8.18
CA ASP A 187 -24.57 7.91 8.91
C ASP A 187 -24.74 6.40 9.20
N VAL A 188 -23.87 5.55 8.66
CA VAL A 188 -23.93 4.08 8.79
C VAL A 188 -23.21 3.58 10.04
N ILE A 189 -22.14 4.27 10.44
CA ILE A 189 -21.33 3.87 11.59
C ILE A 189 -21.86 4.57 12.85
N SER A 190 -22.16 3.79 13.90
CA SER A 190 -22.45 4.38 15.20
C SER A 190 -21.19 4.67 16.00
N SER A 191 -21.22 5.74 16.83
CA SER A 191 -20.13 6.08 17.74
C SER A 191 -19.80 4.96 18.73
N SER A 192 -20.78 4.16 19.14
CA SER A 192 -20.59 2.98 20.00
C SER A 192 -19.73 1.92 19.32
N ARG A 193 -19.96 1.67 18.03
CA ARG A 193 -19.21 0.68 17.27
C ARG A 193 -17.76 1.11 17.07
N LEU A 194 -17.51 2.40 16.81
CA LEU A 194 -16.16 2.95 16.77
C LEU A 194 -15.47 2.83 18.14
N ASN A 195 -16.21 3.12 19.23
CA ASN A 195 -15.70 2.98 20.59
C ASN A 195 -15.38 1.51 20.96
N GLU A 196 -16.17 0.54 20.52
CA GLU A 196 -15.89 -0.90 20.70
C GLU A 196 -14.59 -1.31 20.00
N ALA A 197 -14.36 -0.81 18.78
CA ALA A 197 -13.17 -1.13 18.01
C ALA A 197 -11.87 -0.66 18.67
N VAL A 198 -11.89 0.52 19.33
CA VAL A 198 -10.69 1.08 19.96
C VAL A 198 -10.62 0.82 21.48
N GLY A 199 -11.74 0.54 22.12
CA GLY A 199 -11.87 0.51 23.58
C GLY A 199 -11.08 -0.58 24.29
N ALA A 200 -10.78 -1.70 23.60
CA ALA A 200 -9.99 -2.81 24.13
C ALA A 200 -8.47 -2.62 24.01
N LEU A 201 -8.03 -1.65 23.20
CA LEU A 201 -6.61 -1.38 22.99
C LEU A 201 -5.98 -0.76 24.24
N GLN A 202 -4.72 -1.10 24.49
CA GLN A 202 -3.96 -0.53 25.60
C GLN A 202 -3.09 0.61 25.08
N GLU A 203 -3.17 1.78 25.73
CA GLU A 203 -2.34 2.92 25.40
C GLU A 203 -0.84 2.60 25.51
N ASN A 204 -0.07 3.16 24.61
CA ASN A 204 1.39 3.01 24.58
C ASN A 204 2.13 4.36 24.61
N GLY A 205 1.43 5.45 24.94
CA GLY A 205 2.01 6.77 25.07
C GLY A 205 2.33 7.46 23.74
N THR A 206 1.78 6.97 22.63
CA THR A 206 1.92 7.62 21.32
C THR A 206 1.32 9.02 21.33
N VAL A 207 2.03 9.98 20.76
CA VAL A 207 1.59 11.38 20.58
C VAL A 207 1.86 11.84 19.15
N PHE A 208 1.16 12.88 18.71
CA PHE A 208 1.52 13.64 17.51
C PHE A 208 2.38 14.85 17.89
N ALA A 209 3.25 15.30 17.00
CA ALA A 209 4.19 16.39 17.29
C ALA A 209 3.47 17.68 17.73
N PHE A 210 2.33 18.01 17.13
CA PHE A 210 1.55 19.20 17.49
C PHE A 210 0.99 19.19 18.93
N GLU A 211 1.02 18.06 19.63
CA GLU A 211 0.44 17.93 20.98
C GLU A 211 1.42 18.32 22.11
N THR A 212 2.69 18.54 21.79
CA THR A 212 3.71 18.84 22.80
C THR A 212 4.77 19.83 22.29
N GLU A 213 5.09 20.84 23.11
CA GLU A 213 6.12 21.82 22.79
C GLU A 213 7.53 21.21 22.58
N GLU A 214 7.78 20.02 23.13
CA GLU A 214 9.07 19.32 22.94
C GLU A 214 9.30 18.83 21.52
N LEU A 215 8.25 18.78 20.70
CA LEU A 215 8.27 18.24 19.32
C LEU A 215 7.83 19.29 18.29
N ASP A 216 7.69 20.56 18.67
CA ASP A 216 7.22 21.67 17.82
C ASP A 216 8.13 21.95 16.61
N THR A 217 9.35 21.45 16.64
CA THR A 217 10.30 21.51 15.51
C THR A 217 10.02 20.47 14.42
N LEU A 218 9.16 19.48 14.67
CA LEU A 218 8.74 18.48 13.69
C LEU A 218 7.49 18.94 12.91
N ALA A 219 7.24 18.30 11.77
CA ALA A 219 5.96 18.42 11.10
C ALA A 219 4.82 17.99 12.05
N PRO A 220 3.69 18.71 12.08
CA PRO A 220 2.67 18.58 13.14
C PRO A 220 2.07 17.17 13.24
N TYR A 221 1.96 16.47 12.13
CA TYR A 221 1.37 15.12 12.07
C TYR A 221 2.39 13.99 12.24
N THR A 222 3.63 14.30 12.63
CA THR A 222 4.63 13.29 12.98
C THR A 222 4.17 12.49 14.19
N MET A 223 3.99 11.19 14.02
CA MET A 223 3.63 10.29 15.10
C MET A 223 4.88 9.83 15.85
N VAL A 224 4.90 10.03 17.16
CA VAL A 224 6.03 9.73 18.04
C VAL A 224 5.61 8.75 19.12
N GLN A 225 6.39 7.69 19.27
CA GLN A 225 6.26 6.72 20.36
C GLN A 225 7.37 6.91 21.39
N PRO A 226 7.07 6.77 22.70
CA PRO A 226 8.09 6.90 23.74
C PRO A 226 9.14 5.78 23.69
N GLN A 227 8.75 4.60 23.18
CA GLN A 227 9.65 3.47 23.03
C GLN A 227 10.51 3.64 21.78
N THR A 228 11.84 3.54 21.95
CA THR A 228 12.78 3.55 20.82
C THR A 228 12.63 2.23 20.05
N PRO A 229 12.43 2.28 18.72
CA PRO A 229 12.35 1.06 17.92
C PRO A 229 13.71 0.32 17.91
N VAL A 230 13.64 -1.01 17.75
CA VAL A 230 14.81 -1.88 17.62
C VAL A 230 14.72 -2.55 16.23
N PRO A 231 15.09 -1.86 15.16
CA PRO A 231 14.91 -2.36 13.81
C PRO A 231 15.86 -3.53 13.51
N VAL A 232 15.36 -4.48 12.74
CA VAL A 232 16.13 -5.60 12.20
C VAL A 232 17.14 -5.08 11.16
N VAL A 233 18.32 -5.69 11.09
CA VAL A 233 19.28 -5.48 10.00
C VAL A 233 19.01 -6.52 8.93
N TYR A 234 18.85 -6.10 7.68
CA TYR A 234 18.58 -7.00 6.56
C TYR A 234 19.82 -7.19 5.69
N SER A 235 19.99 -8.40 5.16
CA SER A 235 20.91 -8.66 4.05
C SER A 235 20.18 -8.38 2.76
N ALA A 236 20.69 -7.45 1.96
CA ALA A 236 20.13 -7.08 0.67
C ALA A 236 20.96 -7.69 -0.46
N THR A 237 20.28 -8.34 -1.42
CA THR A 237 20.91 -9.02 -2.57
C THR A 237 20.15 -8.72 -3.85
N ASN A 238 20.81 -8.93 -4.99
CA ASN A 238 20.16 -8.91 -6.31
C ASN A 238 19.54 -10.28 -6.63
N PRO A 239 18.21 -10.44 -6.60
CA PRO A 239 17.55 -11.73 -6.82
C PRO A 239 17.59 -12.21 -8.27
N ILE A 240 17.89 -11.35 -9.25
CA ILE A 240 17.95 -11.66 -10.68
C ILE A 240 19.39 -11.82 -11.19
N ALA A 241 20.37 -11.91 -10.28
CA ALA A 241 21.75 -12.17 -10.66
C ALA A 241 21.89 -13.56 -11.32
N GLY A 242 22.69 -13.63 -12.40
CA GLY A 242 22.93 -14.87 -13.15
C GLY A 242 22.05 -15.04 -14.39
N GLU A 243 22.54 -15.85 -15.32
CA GLU A 243 21.93 -16.02 -16.65
C GLU A 243 20.54 -16.66 -16.59
N ASP A 244 20.38 -17.75 -15.82
CA ASP A 244 19.11 -18.47 -15.72
C ASP A 244 17.99 -17.59 -15.15
N ARG A 245 18.32 -16.74 -14.17
CA ARG A 245 17.35 -15.83 -13.55
C ARG A 245 16.96 -14.67 -14.46
N ARG A 246 17.92 -14.15 -15.23
CA ARG A 246 17.65 -13.13 -16.24
C ARG A 246 16.76 -13.67 -17.35
N GLN A 247 16.99 -14.92 -17.79
CA GLN A 247 16.13 -15.57 -18.78
C GLN A 247 14.71 -15.77 -18.25
N ALA A 248 14.55 -16.25 -17.02
CA ALA A 248 13.25 -16.39 -16.39
C ALA A 248 12.50 -15.04 -16.30
N LEU A 249 13.20 -13.95 -15.92
CA LEU A 249 12.63 -12.62 -15.92
C LEU A 249 12.23 -12.13 -17.32
N GLN A 250 13.07 -12.40 -18.32
CA GLN A 250 12.76 -12.10 -19.74
C GLN A 250 11.41 -12.74 -20.15
N GLU A 251 11.23 -14.02 -19.86
CA GLU A 251 9.99 -14.75 -20.15
C GLU A 251 8.81 -14.19 -19.37
N GLN A 252 9.01 -13.92 -18.07
CA GLN A 252 7.99 -13.34 -17.18
C GLN A 252 7.51 -11.96 -17.66
N LEU A 253 8.41 -11.15 -18.23
CA LEU A 253 8.09 -9.86 -18.84
C LEU A 253 7.54 -9.99 -20.27
N GLY A 254 7.26 -11.22 -20.74
CA GLY A 254 6.67 -11.49 -22.05
C GLY A 254 7.61 -11.26 -23.24
N PHE A 255 8.95 -11.31 -23.03
CA PHE A 255 9.92 -11.29 -24.10
C PHE A 255 10.28 -12.72 -24.51
N PRO A 256 9.90 -13.16 -25.74
CA PRO A 256 10.14 -14.53 -26.17
C PRO A 256 11.65 -14.89 -26.19
N GLU A 257 11.99 -16.17 -25.99
CA GLU A 257 13.37 -16.66 -26.06
C GLU A 257 14.10 -16.30 -27.36
N ASN A 258 13.35 -16.21 -28.46
CA ASN A 258 13.92 -15.87 -29.79
C ASN A 258 14.07 -14.34 -29.99
N SER A 259 13.90 -13.53 -28.97
CA SER A 259 14.20 -12.09 -29.01
C SER A 259 15.69 -11.88 -29.29
N ILE A 260 16.02 -10.77 -29.96
CA ILE A 260 17.41 -10.36 -30.14
C ILE A 260 17.97 -9.92 -28.81
N SER A 261 18.98 -10.64 -28.32
CA SER A 261 19.61 -10.32 -27.05
C SER A 261 21.13 -10.20 -27.18
N TYR A 262 21.74 -9.24 -26.50
CA TYR A 262 23.20 -9.03 -26.51
C TYR A 262 23.66 -8.28 -25.27
N PRO A 263 24.89 -8.57 -24.77
CA PRO A 263 25.50 -7.78 -23.70
C PRO A 263 25.97 -6.41 -24.21
N ALA A 264 25.78 -5.37 -23.43
CA ALA A 264 26.23 -4.01 -23.73
C ALA A 264 26.59 -3.29 -22.43
N ALA A 265 27.88 -2.93 -22.26
CA ALA A 265 28.36 -2.04 -21.20
C ALA A 265 27.90 -2.36 -19.75
N GLY A 266 27.82 -3.65 -19.36
CA GLY A 266 27.36 -4.06 -18.02
C GLY A 266 25.85 -4.32 -17.92
N GLU A 267 25.15 -4.26 -19.05
CA GLU A 267 23.73 -4.55 -19.18
C GLU A 267 23.49 -5.69 -20.18
N TYR A 268 22.34 -6.34 -20.04
CA TYR A 268 21.82 -7.28 -21.01
C TYR A 268 20.63 -6.66 -21.71
N VAL A 269 20.78 -6.37 -23.01
CA VAL A 269 19.76 -5.70 -23.82
C VAL A 269 18.97 -6.72 -24.61
N ILE A 270 17.66 -6.65 -24.53
CA ILE A 270 16.72 -7.54 -25.22
C ILE A 270 15.79 -6.69 -26.09
N ARG A 271 15.68 -7.04 -27.38
CA ARG A 271 14.77 -6.36 -28.31
C ARG A 271 13.76 -7.31 -28.90
N SER A 272 12.49 -6.94 -28.84
CA SER A 272 11.38 -7.69 -29.41
C SER A 272 10.37 -6.73 -30.03
N ARG A 273 10.15 -6.80 -31.33
CA ARG A 273 9.22 -5.94 -32.09
C ARG A 273 9.45 -4.43 -31.87
N ASN A 274 10.67 -4.02 -31.73
CA ASN A 274 11.11 -2.65 -31.40
C ASN A 274 10.99 -2.24 -29.93
N ASP A 275 10.30 -2.99 -29.07
CA ASP A 275 10.39 -2.79 -27.63
C ASP A 275 11.77 -3.16 -27.12
N THR A 276 12.28 -2.43 -26.15
CA THR A 276 13.60 -2.65 -25.56
C THR A 276 13.49 -2.91 -24.08
N LEU A 277 14.16 -3.95 -23.60
CA LEU A 277 14.32 -4.26 -22.18
C LEU A 277 15.82 -4.28 -21.86
N HIS A 278 16.23 -3.56 -20.85
CA HIS A 278 17.58 -3.56 -20.32
C HIS A 278 17.58 -4.21 -18.94
N ILE A 279 18.49 -5.13 -18.70
CA ILE A 279 18.69 -5.79 -17.41
C ILE A 279 20.13 -5.54 -16.99
N ALA A 280 20.34 -4.65 -16.02
CA ALA A 280 21.65 -4.34 -15.50
C ALA A 280 22.14 -5.37 -14.46
N GLU A 281 23.44 -5.46 -14.29
CA GLU A 281 24.07 -6.43 -13.37
C GLU A 281 23.77 -6.12 -11.89
N ASP A 282 23.42 -4.88 -11.56
CA ASP A 282 23.06 -4.43 -10.21
C ASP A 282 21.60 -4.71 -9.83
N GLY A 283 20.80 -5.20 -10.78
CA GLY A 283 19.38 -5.50 -10.57
C GLY A 283 18.43 -4.40 -11.03
N HIS A 284 18.94 -3.34 -11.65
CA HIS A 284 18.10 -2.34 -12.31
C HIS A 284 17.60 -2.86 -13.65
N VAL A 285 16.30 -2.74 -13.90
CA VAL A 285 15.65 -3.19 -15.13
C VAL A 285 14.83 -2.05 -15.70
N THR A 286 15.05 -1.73 -16.97
CA THR A 286 14.29 -0.70 -17.68
C THR A 286 13.62 -1.27 -18.93
N TYR A 287 12.44 -0.76 -19.22
CA TYR A 287 11.67 -1.08 -20.40
C TYR A 287 11.26 0.19 -21.12
N GLU A 288 11.36 0.18 -22.42
CA GLU A 288 10.88 1.22 -23.31
C GLU A 288 10.05 0.60 -24.42
N ALA A 289 8.81 1.08 -24.58
CA ALA A 289 7.92 0.71 -25.66
C ALA A 289 8.38 1.32 -27.00
N ALA A 290 8.12 0.63 -28.08
CA ALA A 290 8.36 1.17 -29.41
C ALA A 290 7.47 2.40 -29.68
N ALA A 291 8.04 3.45 -30.29
CA ALA A 291 7.33 4.67 -30.67
C ALA A 291 6.14 4.44 -31.64
N GLU A 292 6.13 3.33 -32.40
CA GLU A 292 5.06 2.98 -33.33
C GLU A 292 4.29 1.75 -32.84
N GLY A 293 3.46 1.92 -31.78
CA GLY A 293 2.41 0.96 -31.44
C GLY A 293 2.89 -0.36 -30.85
N SER A 294 3.44 -0.35 -29.65
CA SER A 294 3.50 -1.55 -28.82
C SER A 294 2.10 -1.87 -28.27
N ASP A 295 1.68 -3.14 -28.31
CA ASP A 295 0.49 -3.61 -27.60
C ASP A 295 0.84 -4.32 -26.28
N ARG A 296 2.13 -4.33 -25.91
CA ARG A 296 2.61 -4.90 -24.66
C ARG A 296 2.15 -4.01 -23.49
N TYR A 297 1.76 -4.60 -22.40
CA TYR A 297 1.33 -3.91 -21.18
C TYR A 297 0.16 -2.92 -21.37
N ARG A 298 -0.78 -3.24 -22.23
CA ARG A 298 -2.03 -2.50 -22.39
C ARG A 298 -2.93 -2.73 -21.16
N LEU A 299 -3.48 -1.65 -20.61
CA LEU A 299 -4.36 -1.65 -19.46
C LEU A 299 -5.83 -1.77 -19.89
N SER A 300 -6.72 -2.03 -18.94
CA SER A 300 -8.16 -2.15 -19.18
C SER A 300 -8.88 -0.82 -19.39
N GLY A 301 -8.23 0.30 -19.09
CA GLY A 301 -8.75 1.67 -19.23
C GLY A 301 -7.64 2.70 -19.08
N THR A 302 -8.04 3.99 -19.12
CA THR A 302 -7.11 5.14 -19.06
C THR A 302 -7.15 5.88 -17.73
N GLY A 303 -8.08 5.50 -16.83
CA GLY A 303 -8.23 6.14 -15.52
C GLY A 303 -7.09 5.84 -14.57
N VAL A 304 -6.99 6.65 -13.50
CA VAL A 304 -5.94 6.49 -12.48
C VAL A 304 -5.97 5.13 -11.79
N TYR A 305 -7.17 4.57 -11.57
CA TYR A 305 -7.30 3.25 -10.96
C TYR A 305 -6.71 2.15 -11.84
N GLU A 306 -7.05 2.15 -13.13
CA GLU A 306 -6.54 1.18 -14.10
C GLU A 306 -5.02 1.32 -14.27
N ALA A 307 -4.50 2.55 -14.29
CA ALA A 307 -3.07 2.82 -14.35
C ALA A 307 -2.34 2.26 -13.14
N VAL A 308 -2.76 2.64 -11.91
CA VAL A 308 -2.12 2.19 -10.68
C VAL A 308 -2.25 0.68 -10.49
N GLU A 309 -3.44 0.11 -10.72
CA GLU A 309 -3.67 -1.33 -10.54
C GLU A 309 -2.89 -2.18 -11.56
N GLY A 310 -2.79 -1.71 -12.81
CA GLY A 310 -1.95 -2.37 -13.82
C GLY A 310 -0.46 -2.34 -13.45
N CYS A 311 0.07 -1.18 -13.05
CA CYS A 311 1.44 -1.03 -12.57
C CYS A 311 1.70 -1.86 -11.31
N ARG A 312 0.76 -1.86 -10.34
CA ARG A 312 0.85 -2.66 -9.11
C ARG A 312 0.95 -4.15 -9.39
N ARG A 313 0.11 -4.66 -10.30
CA ARG A 313 0.15 -6.09 -10.71
C ARG A 313 1.50 -6.45 -11.31
N LEU A 314 2.02 -5.63 -12.22
CA LEU A 314 3.33 -5.85 -12.83
C LEU A 314 4.44 -5.80 -11.78
N ALA A 315 4.45 -4.79 -10.89
CA ALA A 315 5.40 -4.68 -9.80
C ALA A 315 5.32 -5.87 -8.83
N GLN A 316 4.11 -6.31 -8.46
CA GLN A 316 3.92 -7.46 -7.56
C GLN A 316 4.37 -8.78 -8.20
N GLN A 317 4.09 -8.99 -9.47
CA GLN A 317 4.52 -10.19 -10.20
C GLN A 317 6.04 -10.24 -10.38
N THR A 318 6.70 -9.11 -10.54
CA THR A 318 8.14 -9.01 -10.74
C THR A 318 8.90 -8.81 -9.42
N LEU A 319 8.82 -7.61 -8.85
CA LEU A 319 9.53 -7.25 -7.62
C LEU A 319 8.98 -7.97 -6.40
N GLY A 320 7.65 -7.95 -6.20
CA GLY A 320 7.03 -8.50 -5.00
C GLY A 320 7.30 -9.98 -4.76
N GLN A 321 7.40 -10.78 -5.83
CA GLN A 321 7.76 -12.20 -5.73
C GLN A 321 9.25 -12.44 -5.40
N ASN A 322 10.09 -11.43 -5.55
CA ASN A 322 11.53 -11.50 -5.38
C ASN A 322 12.06 -10.65 -4.23
N SER A 323 11.20 -9.91 -3.52
CA SER A 323 11.60 -8.91 -2.52
C SER A 323 12.02 -9.49 -1.15
N GLY A 324 11.85 -10.81 -0.94
CA GLY A 324 12.09 -11.42 0.36
C GLY A 324 11.08 -10.93 1.40
N GLU A 325 11.55 -10.30 2.48
CA GLU A 325 10.69 -9.79 3.56
C GLU A 325 10.11 -8.38 3.29
N ALA A 326 10.55 -7.72 2.22
CA ALA A 326 9.99 -6.41 1.86
C ALA A 326 8.63 -6.55 1.18
N THR A 327 7.76 -5.58 1.43
CA THR A 327 6.47 -5.41 0.76
C THR A 327 6.47 -4.15 -0.09
N LEU A 328 5.69 -4.15 -1.16
CA LEU A 328 5.51 -2.97 -2.00
C LEU A 328 4.36 -2.09 -1.48
N TYR A 329 4.55 -0.77 -1.50
CA TYR A 329 3.51 0.22 -1.23
C TYR A 329 3.52 1.31 -2.30
N LEU A 330 2.38 1.95 -2.56
CA LEU A 330 2.27 3.06 -3.49
C LEU A 330 2.89 4.32 -2.85
N ILE A 331 3.84 4.94 -3.55
CA ILE A 331 4.39 6.25 -3.17
C ILE A 331 3.51 7.36 -3.70
N SER A 332 3.26 7.37 -5.02
CA SER A 332 2.46 8.38 -5.69
C SER A 332 1.88 7.87 -7.01
N ALA A 333 0.84 8.56 -7.48
CA ALA A 333 0.33 8.44 -8.83
C ALA A 333 -0.04 9.85 -9.31
N GLU A 334 0.83 10.44 -10.11
CA GLU A 334 0.72 11.82 -10.57
C GLU A 334 0.21 11.87 -12.02
N GLU A 335 -0.71 12.79 -12.30
CA GLU A 335 -1.16 13.05 -13.66
C GLU A 335 -0.09 13.86 -14.42
N ASN A 336 0.40 13.31 -15.53
CA ASN A 336 1.42 13.92 -16.39
C ASN A 336 0.85 14.18 -17.80
N GLY A 337 -0.22 14.92 -17.86
CA GLY A 337 -0.99 15.17 -19.08
C GLY A 337 -2.31 14.42 -19.10
N GLU A 338 -3.18 14.70 -20.06
CA GLU A 338 -4.52 14.10 -20.16
C GLU A 338 -4.43 12.58 -20.32
N GLU A 339 -4.98 11.83 -19.36
CA GLU A 339 -4.95 10.36 -19.30
C GLU A 339 -3.52 9.74 -19.26
N ASN A 340 -2.54 10.50 -18.81
CA ASN A 340 -1.16 10.03 -18.65
C ASN A 340 -0.78 10.06 -17.17
N TRP A 341 -0.11 9.01 -16.71
CA TRP A 341 0.20 8.82 -15.28
C TRP A 341 1.65 8.46 -15.06
N LEU A 342 2.24 9.06 -14.04
CA LEU A 342 3.49 8.64 -13.44
C LEU A 342 3.18 7.91 -12.13
N VAL A 343 3.52 6.62 -12.03
CA VAL A 343 3.18 5.79 -10.87
C VAL A 343 4.47 5.27 -10.24
N GLU A 344 4.63 5.50 -8.95
CA GLU A 344 5.82 5.08 -8.20
C GLU A 344 5.45 4.17 -7.02
N PHE A 345 6.23 3.11 -6.82
CA PHE A 345 6.13 2.18 -5.69
C PHE A 345 7.45 2.13 -4.93
N GLY A 346 7.36 2.01 -3.61
CA GLY A 346 8.50 1.79 -2.72
C GLY A 346 8.49 0.41 -2.09
N TYR A 347 9.64 0.01 -1.53
CA TYR A 347 9.71 -1.10 -0.60
C TYR A 347 9.48 -0.63 0.84
N SER A 348 8.83 -1.47 1.62
CA SER A 348 8.68 -1.33 3.06
C SER A 348 9.19 -2.59 3.77
N LEU A 349 9.99 -2.41 4.81
CA LEU A 349 10.47 -3.46 5.71
C LEU A 349 9.88 -3.22 7.10
N ASN A 350 8.99 -4.11 7.50
CA ASN A 350 8.30 -4.02 8.79
C ASN A 350 7.63 -2.64 9.04
N GLY A 351 7.05 -2.03 7.99
CA GLY A 351 6.40 -0.71 8.06
C GLY A 351 7.35 0.49 7.97
N ALA A 352 8.67 0.29 7.86
CA ALA A 352 9.64 1.33 7.57
C ALA A 352 9.97 1.37 6.08
N GLN A 353 10.04 2.55 5.50
CA GLN A 353 10.36 2.73 4.08
C GLN A 353 11.79 2.30 3.77
N VAL A 354 12.00 1.71 2.60
CA VAL A 354 13.34 1.46 2.04
C VAL A 354 13.56 2.44 0.89
N ARG A 355 14.67 3.14 0.94
CA ARG A 355 15.09 4.02 -0.14
C ARG A 355 16.31 3.43 -0.85
N ILE A 356 16.15 3.18 -2.15
CA ILE A 356 17.19 2.57 -2.98
C ILE A 356 17.92 3.68 -3.72
N GLY A 357 19.25 3.74 -3.57
CA GLY A 357 20.08 4.72 -4.24
C GLY A 357 19.64 6.17 -3.96
N GLU A 358 19.79 7.04 -4.95
CA GLU A 358 19.36 8.44 -4.89
C GLU A 358 17.88 8.60 -5.26
N GLU A 359 17.33 7.70 -6.04
CA GLU A 359 15.97 7.76 -6.58
C GLU A 359 14.90 7.51 -5.49
N GLY A 360 15.17 6.59 -4.59
CA GLY A 360 14.32 6.29 -3.43
C GLY A 360 13.11 5.39 -3.69
N TRP A 361 12.72 5.15 -4.94
CA TRP A 361 11.64 4.24 -5.32
C TRP A 361 12.16 2.83 -5.69
N ALA A 362 11.29 1.85 -5.65
CA ALA A 362 11.54 0.48 -6.09
C ALA A 362 11.07 0.24 -7.53
N ALA A 363 9.97 0.88 -7.92
CA ALA A 363 9.43 0.82 -9.27
C ALA A 363 8.86 2.18 -9.67
N ARG A 364 9.07 2.54 -10.93
CA ARG A 364 8.53 3.73 -11.57
C ARG A 364 7.98 3.37 -12.93
N PHE A 365 6.76 3.83 -13.23
CA PHE A 365 6.04 3.53 -14.47
C PHE A 365 5.55 4.81 -15.11
N VAL A 366 5.69 4.90 -16.43
CA VAL A 366 5.05 5.90 -17.26
C VAL A 366 3.92 5.24 -18.04
N VAL A 367 2.71 5.72 -17.81
CA VAL A 367 1.48 5.23 -18.47
C VAL A 367 0.95 6.32 -19.37
N GLU A 368 0.74 6.02 -20.66
CA GLU A 368 0.13 6.92 -21.62
C GLU A 368 -1.06 6.23 -22.28
N GLN A 369 -2.21 6.91 -22.29
CA GLN A 369 -3.43 6.44 -22.98
C GLN A 369 -3.79 4.97 -22.65
N GLY A 370 -3.63 4.57 -21.39
CA GLY A 370 -3.94 3.21 -20.95
C GLY A 370 -2.91 2.16 -21.37
N GLN A 371 -1.67 2.55 -21.56
CA GLN A 371 -0.55 1.64 -21.84
C GLN A 371 0.67 2.03 -21.01
N ILE A 372 1.34 1.06 -20.41
CA ILE A 372 2.66 1.29 -19.81
C ILE A 372 3.66 1.38 -20.95
N ILE A 373 4.24 2.57 -21.14
CA ILE A 373 5.22 2.83 -22.22
C ILE A 373 6.67 2.78 -21.74
N GLU A 374 6.88 3.00 -20.45
CA GLU A 374 8.18 2.91 -19.80
C GLU A 374 8.01 2.36 -18.40
N PHE A 375 8.96 1.56 -17.95
CA PHE A 375 9.11 1.28 -16.53
C PHE A 375 10.59 1.12 -16.16
N GLN A 376 10.85 1.37 -14.88
CA GLN A 376 12.12 1.18 -14.21
C GLN A 376 11.87 0.40 -12.92
N LEU A 377 12.60 -0.70 -12.72
CA LEU A 377 12.42 -1.61 -11.59
C LEU A 377 13.77 -1.87 -10.92
N TRP A 378 13.83 -1.76 -9.59
CA TRP A 378 14.97 -2.16 -8.78
C TRP A 378 14.71 -3.51 -8.10
N PHE A 379 15.34 -4.56 -8.61
CA PHE A 379 15.24 -5.90 -8.02
C PHE A 379 16.12 -6.02 -6.79
N ARG A 380 15.49 -6.05 -5.62
CA ARG A 380 16.15 -6.23 -4.32
C ARG A 380 15.44 -7.31 -3.53
N SER A 381 16.20 -8.18 -2.89
CA SER A 381 15.69 -9.19 -1.97
C SER A 381 16.28 -8.96 -0.59
N TYR A 382 15.43 -8.88 0.42
CA TYR A 382 15.80 -8.60 1.80
C TYR A 382 15.53 -9.82 2.67
N THR A 383 16.54 -10.24 3.43
CA THR A 383 16.44 -11.35 4.37
C THR A 383 16.94 -10.91 5.73
N ASP A 384 16.23 -11.26 6.80
CA ASP A 384 16.68 -10.99 8.17
C ASP A 384 18.08 -11.55 8.40
N SER A 385 19.02 -10.70 8.81
CA SER A 385 20.40 -11.09 9.13
C SER A 385 20.54 -11.77 10.51
N GLY A 386 19.46 -11.85 11.29
CA GLY A 386 19.45 -12.30 12.67
C GLY A 386 20.06 -11.29 13.66
N THR A 387 20.25 -10.05 13.23
CA THR A 387 20.79 -8.97 14.06
C THR A 387 19.90 -7.73 14.03
N THR A 388 20.03 -6.88 15.03
CA THR A 388 19.28 -5.62 15.13
C THR A 388 20.24 -4.43 15.18
N SER A 389 19.78 -3.29 14.68
CA SER A 389 20.51 -2.03 14.78
C SER A 389 20.05 -1.21 15.99
N VAL A 390 20.93 -0.38 16.49
CA VAL A 390 20.64 0.60 17.53
C VAL A 390 20.43 1.95 16.88
N VAL A 391 19.23 2.50 17.06
CA VAL A 391 18.90 3.86 16.61
C VAL A 391 18.85 4.82 17.80
N LEU A 392 18.99 6.11 17.53
CA LEU A 392 18.88 7.12 18.59
C LEU A 392 17.48 7.09 19.22
N PRO A 393 17.36 7.31 20.54
CA PRO A 393 16.08 7.66 21.12
C PRO A 393 15.44 8.86 20.39
N VAL A 394 14.12 8.84 20.21
CA VAL A 394 13.41 9.82 19.38
C VAL A 394 13.77 11.28 19.74
N ARG A 395 13.82 11.64 21.03
CA ARG A 395 14.22 13.00 21.45
C ARG A 395 15.62 13.39 20.98
N GLN A 396 16.57 12.43 20.94
CA GLN A 396 17.92 12.69 20.43
C GLN A 396 17.93 12.79 18.91
N ALA A 397 17.09 12.02 18.23
CA ALA A 397 16.93 12.11 16.78
C ALA A 397 16.33 13.46 16.38
N VAL A 398 15.33 13.95 17.09
CA VAL A 398 14.73 15.30 16.91
C VAL A 398 15.80 16.38 17.07
N ALA A 399 16.56 16.36 18.17
CA ALA A 399 17.63 17.32 18.39
C ALA A 399 18.73 17.26 17.32
N ALA A 400 19.01 16.08 16.78
CA ALA A 400 19.98 15.90 15.69
C ALA A 400 19.44 16.46 14.37
N MET A 401 18.15 16.33 14.07
CA MET A 401 17.48 16.95 12.94
C MET A 401 17.54 18.48 13.02
N GLU A 402 17.14 19.03 14.16
CA GLU A 402 17.17 20.47 14.43
C GLU A 402 18.60 21.05 14.26
N ALA A 403 19.61 20.37 14.81
CA ALA A 403 21.00 20.77 14.67
C ALA A 403 21.50 20.79 13.21
N LYS A 404 20.87 20.02 12.32
CA LYS A 404 21.12 20.01 10.87
C LYS A 404 20.27 21.01 10.08
N GLY A 405 19.35 21.72 10.76
CA GLY A 405 18.45 22.70 10.13
C GLY A 405 17.18 22.12 9.54
N HIS A 406 16.86 20.85 9.81
CA HIS A 406 15.62 20.21 9.40
C HIS A 406 14.51 20.51 10.41
N THR A 407 13.79 21.61 10.19
CA THR A 407 12.64 22.03 11.01
C THR A 407 11.37 22.02 10.18
N GLY A 408 10.25 21.63 10.78
CA GLY A 408 8.97 21.48 10.09
C GLY A 408 8.87 20.23 9.21
N GLU A 409 9.83 19.31 9.35
CA GLU A 409 9.88 18.06 8.59
C GLU A 409 9.47 16.87 9.46
N GLU A 410 9.00 15.81 8.82
CA GLU A 410 8.62 14.59 9.52
C GLU A 410 9.87 13.75 9.84
N LEU A 411 9.94 13.22 11.06
CA LEU A 411 10.99 12.28 11.48
C LEU A 411 10.55 10.86 11.09
N LEU A 412 11.28 10.22 10.19
CA LEU A 412 11.01 8.87 9.69
C LEU A 412 12.15 7.92 10.02
N LEU A 413 11.82 6.68 10.39
CA LEU A 413 12.78 5.59 10.37
C LEU A 413 12.80 4.98 8.97
N VAL A 414 13.98 4.96 8.34
CA VAL A 414 14.14 4.49 6.96
C VAL A 414 15.33 3.55 6.84
N TYR A 415 15.26 2.62 5.91
CA TYR A 415 16.37 1.82 5.44
C TYR A 415 16.99 2.48 4.21
N LEU A 416 18.30 2.72 4.22
CA LEU A 416 19.03 3.24 3.08
C LEU A 416 19.80 2.09 2.41
N ASP A 417 19.41 1.73 1.20
CA ASP A 417 20.01 0.67 0.39
C ASP A 417 20.82 1.29 -0.75
N GLY A 418 22.14 1.11 -0.73
CA GLY A 418 23.05 1.64 -1.76
C GLY A 418 23.00 0.89 -3.09
N GLY A 419 22.16 -0.17 -3.22
CA GLY A 419 22.03 -0.97 -4.43
C GLY A 419 23.00 -2.16 -4.53
N GLY A 420 24.00 -2.25 -3.64
CA GLY A 420 24.98 -3.34 -3.60
C GLY A 420 24.52 -4.57 -2.79
N GLU A 421 25.35 -5.61 -2.75
CA GLU A 421 25.17 -6.71 -1.78
C GLU A 421 25.72 -6.29 -0.43
N GLU A 422 24.83 -5.91 0.50
CA GLU A 422 25.21 -5.28 1.74
C GLU A 422 24.23 -5.59 2.88
N LEU A 423 24.64 -5.23 4.09
CA LEU A 423 23.76 -5.18 5.24
C LEU A 423 23.09 -3.80 5.31
N VAL A 424 21.77 -3.78 5.26
CA VAL A 424 20.97 -2.58 5.30
C VAL A 424 20.38 -2.42 6.70
N SER A 425 20.67 -1.27 7.34
CA SER A 425 20.20 -0.94 8.68
C SER A 425 19.34 0.33 8.64
N ALA A 426 18.35 0.37 9.53
CA ALA A 426 17.48 1.54 9.65
C ALA A 426 18.19 2.70 10.36
N SER A 427 17.84 3.91 9.97
CA SER A 427 18.26 5.17 10.60
C SER A 427 17.16 6.20 10.56
N TRP A 428 17.22 7.18 11.47
CA TRP A 428 16.33 8.33 11.43
C TRP A 428 16.71 9.29 10.29
N ALA A 429 15.71 9.73 9.55
CA ALA A 429 15.86 10.73 8.50
C ALA A 429 14.71 11.75 8.54
N ALA A 430 14.95 12.93 8.05
CA ALA A 430 13.95 13.95 7.80
C ALA A 430 13.26 13.69 6.46
N ALA A 431 11.94 13.84 6.38
CA ALA A 431 11.18 13.54 5.16
C ALA A 431 11.70 14.35 3.95
N ARG A 432 11.93 15.65 4.13
CA ARG A 432 12.42 16.52 3.05
C ARG A 432 13.86 16.21 2.60
N ALA A 433 14.71 15.71 3.51
CA ALA A 433 16.06 15.25 3.15
C ALA A 433 15.99 14.00 2.24
N LEU A 434 14.85 13.32 2.23
CA LEU A 434 14.57 12.17 1.37
C LEU A 434 14.11 12.61 -0.04
N ASP A 435 13.49 13.80 -0.17
CA ASP A 435 12.94 14.30 -1.44
C ASP A 435 13.93 15.17 -2.24
N THR A 436 15.05 15.59 -1.63
CA THR A 436 16.07 16.42 -2.30
C THR A 436 16.93 15.70 -3.34
N GLY A 437 16.65 14.42 -3.59
CA GLY A 437 17.18 13.65 -4.72
C GLY A 437 16.39 13.79 -6.02
N ARG A 438 15.36 14.65 -6.07
CA ARG A 438 14.58 14.97 -7.28
C ARG A 438 15.08 16.22 -7.99
#